data_b238da10be7e2f0cd00e288c9b7b6afa
#
_entry.id   b238da10be7e2f0cd00e288c9b7b6afa
#
_cell.length_a   1.000
_cell.length_b   1.000
_cell.length_c   1.000
_cell.angle_alpha   90.00
_cell.angle_beta   90.00
_cell.angle_gamma   90.00
#
_symmetry.space_group_name_H-M   'P 1'
#
loop_
_entity.id
_entity.type
_entity.pdbx_description
1 polymer ?
#
loop_
_entity_poly.entity_id
_entity_poly.type
_entity_poly.pdbx_seq_one_letter_code
_entity_poly.pdbx_strand_id
1 'polypeptide(L)'
;TGADGGQPYAARADVHRQADKPLILWGVDTVRAEVGPAPIAWLEEKVFGAKDRFKRTTYQMFASSGASNTLKEGPESAQVRAAVLDASKLQEGESWPPPSIPSLWKENKPGEGEWQPVTLPFLKPTPGTNPKAGKPPAYFYKTFFRPDSARPYSEVMLIAMDMRQLELGMQAGFEDPKPLTGPPGDGRLPRDKAVLDRVVGTFNGAFKTTHGRYGMKVDDRVLIPPVAGGATVMIQRDGTVGLGSWPQTEVIPEEIRSFRQNLDPLVEDGVANPTGRYIWGWQLSGTSVMTQRSALCVTAAGHLYYAFAPEIDGPTLGKALSQAGCSYGVHLDMNPGHCGFVYTDIVDYRAKEFNLKKAHDEMKLDPGKFVRWSAKDFFYVMVRDPIPSDPSGVRWTPDEGLQPAPQWLPGIHGGVLKVGNLEVELVSFEPGRVDFRLRAGSIWINDWHMLRS
;
A
#
# COMPACT_ATOMS: atom_id res chain seq x y z
N THR A 1 -35.19 29.82 23.47
CA THR A 1 -34.56 28.64 24.06
C THR A 1 -35.26 27.40 23.48
N GLY A 2 -34.90 26.97 22.30
CA GLY A 2 -35.37 25.76 21.65
C GLY A 2 -34.21 24.79 21.57
N ALA A 3 -34.33 23.66 22.22
CA ALA A 3 -33.43 22.53 22.08
C ALA A 3 -33.67 21.88 20.70
N ASP A 4 -32.75 22.08 19.79
CA ASP A 4 -32.74 21.42 18.49
C ASP A 4 -32.21 20.00 18.68
N GLY A 5 -33.14 19.03 18.74
CA GLY A 5 -32.85 17.61 18.84
C GLY A 5 -32.31 17.08 17.50
N GLY A 6 -31.07 17.38 17.21
CA GLY A 6 -30.39 16.84 16.03
C GLY A 6 -30.33 15.33 16.08
N GLN A 7 -31.08 14.65 15.23
CA GLN A 7 -30.92 13.21 14.97
C GLN A 7 -29.49 12.95 14.53
N PRO A 8 -28.85 11.87 15.01
CA PRO A 8 -27.46 11.60 14.70
C PRO A 8 -27.29 11.36 13.19
N TYR A 9 -26.29 12.00 12.64
CA TYR A 9 -25.85 11.95 11.22
C TYR A 9 -25.74 10.53 10.62
N ALA A 10 -25.69 9.51 11.45
CA ALA A 10 -25.63 8.10 11.10
C ALA A 10 -26.86 7.60 10.32
N ALA A 11 -28.07 8.05 10.66
CA ALA A 11 -29.30 7.56 10.03
C ALA A 11 -29.46 8.04 8.57
N ARG A 12 -28.96 9.23 8.22
CA ARG A 12 -28.98 9.70 6.82
C ARG A 12 -27.89 9.06 5.95
N ALA A 13 -26.81 8.59 6.56
CA ALA A 13 -25.73 7.92 5.86
C ALA A 13 -26.12 6.52 5.36
N ASP A 14 -26.95 5.80 6.10
CA ASP A 14 -27.35 4.42 5.73
C ASP A 14 -28.31 4.34 4.55
N VAL A 15 -29.16 5.35 4.36
CA VAL A 15 -30.10 5.40 3.22
C VAL A 15 -29.35 5.60 1.88
N HIS A 16 -28.29 6.38 1.85
CA HIS A 16 -27.48 6.55 0.64
C HIS A 16 -26.58 5.35 0.30
N ARG A 17 -26.25 4.51 1.26
CA ARG A 17 -25.45 3.29 1.03
C ARG A 17 -26.23 2.17 0.37
N GLN A 18 -27.53 2.10 0.58
CA GLN A 18 -28.38 1.04 0.01
C GLN A 18 -28.43 1.09 -1.52
N ALA A 19 -28.31 2.28 -2.10
CA ALA A 19 -28.35 2.46 -3.56
C ALA A 19 -27.04 2.06 -4.28
N ASP A 20 -25.90 2.08 -3.57
CA ASP A 20 -24.55 1.89 -4.15
C ASP A 20 -23.96 0.50 -3.89
N LYS A 21 -24.59 -0.33 -3.06
CA LYS A 21 -24.13 -1.70 -2.77
C LYS A 21 -24.88 -2.73 -3.58
N PRO A 22 -24.20 -3.74 -4.17
CA PRO A 22 -24.88 -4.91 -4.69
C PRO A 22 -25.78 -5.53 -3.59
N LEU A 23 -27.00 -5.87 -3.95
CA LEU A 23 -28.07 -6.32 -3.02
C LEU A 23 -27.62 -7.48 -2.11
N ILE A 24 -26.78 -8.38 -2.63
CA ILE A 24 -26.19 -9.51 -1.91
C ILE A 24 -25.23 -9.03 -0.80
N LEU A 25 -24.39 -8.05 -1.09
CA LEU A 25 -23.43 -7.51 -0.10
C LEU A 25 -24.15 -6.73 1.00
N TRP A 26 -25.20 -5.98 0.65
CA TRP A 26 -26.03 -5.30 1.62
C TRP A 26 -26.77 -6.30 2.53
N GLY A 27 -27.36 -7.34 1.95
CA GLY A 27 -28.05 -8.39 2.70
C GLY A 27 -27.12 -9.11 3.69
N VAL A 28 -25.92 -9.48 3.26
CA VAL A 28 -24.90 -10.13 4.10
C VAL A 28 -24.47 -9.22 5.25
N ASP A 29 -24.20 -7.93 4.98
CA ASP A 29 -23.78 -6.97 6.01
C ASP A 29 -24.91 -6.69 7.02
N THR A 30 -26.17 -6.62 6.57
CA THR A 30 -27.35 -6.40 7.43
C THR A 30 -27.60 -7.60 8.34
N VAL A 31 -27.62 -8.81 7.79
CA VAL A 31 -27.82 -10.03 8.59
C VAL A 31 -26.63 -10.24 9.56
N ARG A 32 -25.40 -9.92 9.14
CA ARG A 32 -24.21 -9.98 10.02
C ARG A 32 -24.29 -8.99 11.19
N ALA A 33 -24.90 -7.82 10.98
CA ALA A 33 -25.08 -6.83 12.04
C ALA A 33 -26.12 -7.28 13.08
N GLU A 34 -27.16 -8.02 12.67
CA GLU A 34 -28.26 -8.44 13.53
C GLU A 34 -28.03 -9.81 14.20
N VAL A 35 -27.48 -10.78 13.48
CA VAL A 35 -27.37 -12.18 13.95
C VAL A 35 -25.93 -12.55 14.38
N GLY A 36 -24.97 -11.64 14.18
CA GLY A 36 -23.55 -11.87 14.44
C GLY A 36 -22.82 -12.58 13.29
N PRO A 37 -21.49 -12.67 13.36
CA PRO A 37 -20.65 -13.15 12.25
C PRO A 37 -20.72 -14.67 12.02
N ALA A 38 -21.06 -15.47 13.04
CA ALA A 38 -20.90 -16.92 13.01
C ALA A 38 -21.76 -17.67 11.98
N PRO A 39 -23.09 -17.45 11.88
CA PRO A 39 -23.93 -18.16 10.92
C PRO A 39 -23.62 -17.81 9.47
N ILE A 40 -23.21 -16.57 9.25
CA ILE A 40 -22.89 -16.07 7.91
C ILE A 40 -21.53 -16.58 7.44
N ALA A 41 -20.54 -16.65 8.33
CA ALA A 41 -19.25 -17.25 8.05
C ALA A 41 -19.39 -18.70 7.55
N TRP A 42 -20.24 -19.50 8.19
CA TRP A 42 -20.50 -20.87 7.79
C TRP A 42 -21.18 -20.96 6.41
N LEU A 43 -22.15 -20.08 6.13
CA LEU A 43 -22.82 -20.04 4.83
C LEU A 43 -21.89 -19.62 3.71
N GLU A 44 -21.08 -18.59 3.94
CA GLU A 44 -20.08 -18.10 2.98
C GLU A 44 -19.00 -19.15 2.71
N GLU A 45 -18.51 -19.87 3.73
CA GLU A 45 -17.56 -20.99 3.54
C GLU A 45 -18.14 -22.06 2.61
N LYS A 46 -19.39 -22.46 2.82
CA LYS A 46 -20.05 -23.45 1.96
C LYS A 46 -20.22 -22.95 0.53
N VAL A 47 -20.61 -21.69 0.36
CA VAL A 47 -20.78 -21.06 -0.97
C VAL A 47 -19.45 -20.95 -1.69
N PHE A 48 -18.42 -20.43 -1.02
CA PHE A 48 -17.08 -20.28 -1.63
C PHE A 48 -16.41 -21.63 -1.88
N GLY A 49 -16.53 -22.58 -0.96
CA GLY A 49 -16.01 -23.93 -1.16
C GLY A 49 -16.71 -24.70 -2.29
N ALA A 50 -17.99 -24.51 -2.48
CA ALA A 50 -18.73 -25.06 -3.61
C ALA A 50 -18.30 -24.42 -4.94
N LYS A 51 -18.12 -23.09 -4.94
CA LYS A 51 -17.65 -22.33 -6.10
C LYS A 51 -16.21 -22.71 -6.50
N ASP A 52 -15.32 -22.90 -5.56
CA ASP A 52 -13.94 -23.34 -5.82
C ASP A 52 -13.93 -24.76 -6.44
N ARG A 53 -14.70 -25.70 -5.85
CA ARG A 53 -14.84 -27.06 -6.41
C ARG A 53 -15.40 -27.05 -7.83
N PHE A 54 -16.43 -26.23 -8.06
CA PHE A 54 -17.01 -26.09 -9.41
C PHE A 54 -16.00 -25.53 -10.40
N LYS A 55 -15.25 -24.47 -10.04
CA LYS A 55 -14.21 -23.91 -10.90
C LYS A 55 -13.09 -24.90 -11.19
N ARG A 56 -12.62 -25.65 -10.20
CA ARG A 56 -11.60 -26.70 -10.40
C ARG A 56 -12.08 -27.78 -11.37
N THR A 57 -13.30 -28.27 -11.19
CA THR A 57 -13.90 -29.29 -12.08
C THR A 57 -14.09 -28.77 -13.50
N THR A 58 -14.63 -27.55 -13.62
CA THR A 58 -14.85 -26.92 -14.93
C THR A 58 -13.52 -26.68 -15.65
N TYR A 59 -12.50 -26.18 -14.92
CA TYR A 59 -11.18 -25.97 -15.51
C TYR A 59 -10.54 -27.29 -15.98
N GLN A 60 -10.65 -28.37 -15.20
CA GLN A 60 -10.16 -29.68 -15.61
C GLN A 60 -10.90 -30.24 -16.85
N MET A 61 -12.19 -29.96 -16.97
CA MET A 61 -12.98 -30.39 -18.14
C MET A 61 -12.63 -29.63 -19.42
N PHE A 62 -12.32 -28.34 -19.32
CA PHE A 62 -12.05 -27.48 -20.48
C PHE A 62 -10.55 -27.33 -20.81
N ALA A 63 -9.63 -27.63 -19.89
CA ALA A 63 -8.19 -27.58 -20.11
C ALA A 63 -7.66 -28.68 -21.03
N SER A 64 -8.49 -29.65 -21.40
CA SER A 64 -8.13 -30.73 -22.32
C SER A 64 -7.93 -30.29 -23.79
N SER A 65 -8.12 -29.02 -24.10
CA SER A 65 -7.96 -28.48 -25.45
C SER A 65 -6.86 -27.42 -25.58
N GLY A 66 -5.61 -27.74 -25.19
CA GLY A 66 -4.46 -27.07 -25.78
C GLY A 66 -3.46 -26.30 -24.93
N ALA A 67 -3.62 -26.18 -23.61
CA ALA A 67 -2.57 -25.59 -22.77
C ALA A 67 -2.07 -26.61 -21.73
N SER A 68 -0.80 -26.96 -21.81
CA SER A 68 -0.15 -27.83 -20.82
C SER A 68 0.07 -27.06 -19.54
N ASN A 69 -0.71 -27.37 -18.50
CA ASN A 69 -0.53 -26.81 -17.12
C ASN A 69 0.49 -27.64 -16.34
N THR A 70 1.66 -27.88 -16.91
CA THR A 70 2.73 -28.64 -16.26
C THR A 70 3.58 -27.66 -15.42
N LEU A 71 3.85 -28.06 -14.17
CA LEU A 71 4.75 -27.30 -13.28
C LEU A 71 6.20 -27.44 -13.77
N LYS A 72 6.99 -26.39 -13.57
CA LYS A 72 8.44 -26.48 -13.66
C LYS A 72 8.94 -27.25 -12.45
N GLU A 73 9.85 -28.18 -12.64
CA GLU A 73 10.67 -28.69 -11.55
C GLU A 73 11.62 -27.59 -11.13
N GLY A 74 11.38 -27.01 -9.95
CA GLY A 74 12.15 -25.86 -9.46
C GLY A 74 13.29 -26.28 -8.55
N PRO A 75 14.39 -25.51 -8.50
CA PRO A 75 15.37 -25.63 -7.42
C PRO A 75 14.74 -25.21 -6.09
N GLU A 76 15.18 -25.85 -5.01
CA GLU A 76 14.81 -25.48 -3.66
C GLU A 76 15.03 -23.97 -3.44
N SER A 77 14.04 -23.33 -2.81
CA SER A 77 14.03 -21.89 -2.56
C SER A 77 15.26 -21.46 -1.74
N ALA A 78 16.05 -20.56 -2.33
CA ALA A 78 17.13 -19.91 -1.61
C ALA A 78 16.56 -19.15 -0.41
N GLN A 79 17.12 -19.38 0.78
CA GLN A 79 16.73 -18.66 1.98
C GLN A 79 17.09 -17.16 1.84
N VAL A 80 16.08 -16.33 1.81
CA VAL A 80 16.25 -14.87 1.85
C VAL A 80 16.29 -14.44 3.32
N ARG A 81 17.38 -13.79 3.74
CA ARG A 81 17.48 -13.19 5.08
C ARG A 81 16.77 -11.84 5.09
N ALA A 82 15.79 -11.68 5.96
CA ALA A 82 15.07 -10.44 6.10
C ALA A 82 15.65 -9.51 7.16
N ALA A 83 15.46 -8.23 6.87
CA ALA A 83 15.46 -7.17 7.86
C ALA A 83 14.15 -6.40 7.70
N VAL A 84 13.69 -5.68 8.73
CA VAL A 84 12.67 -4.65 8.54
C VAL A 84 13.19 -3.69 7.49
N LEU A 85 12.52 -3.65 6.35
CA LEU A 85 13.06 -2.98 5.19
C LEU A 85 12.38 -1.63 5.02
N ASP A 86 13.20 -0.63 4.82
CA ASP A 86 12.76 0.68 4.39
C ASP A 86 12.24 0.58 2.95
N ALA A 87 10.91 0.43 2.82
CA ALA A 87 10.28 0.34 1.51
C ALA A 87 10.33 1.65 0.72
N SER A 88 10.78 2.75 1.32
CA SER A 88 10.91 4.05 0.64
C SER A 88 12.21 4.19 -0.15
N LYS A 89 13.16 3.28 0.04
CA LYS A 89 14.48 3.32 -0.62
C LYS A 89 14.78 2.00 -1.31
N LEU A 90 15.05 2.05 -2.61
CA LEU A 90 15.69 0.94 -3.29
C LEU A 90 17.16 0.87 -2.86
N GLN A 91 17.67 -0.34 -2.65
CA GLN A 91 19.09 -0.54 -2.41
C GLN A 91 19.90 -0.11 -3.63
N GLU A 92 21.16 0.28 -3.40
CA GLU A 92 22.05 0.67 -4.47
C GLU A 92 22.26 -0.50 -5.45
N GLY A 93 22.11 -0.21 -6.75
CA GLY A 93 22.22 -1.22 -7.81
C GLY A 93 20.95 -1.99 -8.14
N GLU A 94 19.87 -1.84 -7.37
CA GLU A 94 18.61 -2.51 -7.66
C GLU A 94 17.86 -1.87 -8.82
N SER A 95 17.24 -2.73 -9.64
CA SER A 95 16.54 -2.30 -10.84
C SER A 95 15.15 -1.76 -10.57
N TRP A 96 14.72 -0.81 -11.41
CA TRP A 96 13.33 -0.42 -11.55
C TRP A 96 12.92 -0.45 -13.02
N PRO A 97 11.88 -1.18 -13.44
CA PRO A 97 10.97 -1.98 -12.59
C PRO A 97 11.68 -3.15 -11.89
N PRO A 98 10.98 -3.79 -10.92
CA PRO A 98 11.50 -4.98 -10.24
C PRO A 98 11.84 -6.11 -11.21
N PRO A 99 12.67 -7.09 -10.81
CA PRO A 99 12.91 -8.29 -11.62
C PRO A 99 11.62 -9.07 -11.92
N SER A 100 11.57 -9.71 -13.08
CA SER A 100 10.45 -10.57 -13.48
C SER A 100 10.25 -11.71 -12.47
N ILE A 101 9.00 -12.09 -12.24
CA ILE A 101 8.63 -13.18 -11.32
C ILE A 101 8.60 -14.51 -12.09
N PRO A 102 9.41 -15.50 -11.71
CA PRO A 102 9.40 -16.80 -12.39
C PRO A 102 8.05 -17.50 -12.26
N SER A 103 7.50 -18.00 -13.36
CA SER A 103 6.31 -18.82 -13.31
C SER A 103 6.61 -20.22 -12.74
N LEU A 104 5.66 -20.77 -11.99
CA LEU A 104 5.67 -22.18 -11.56
C LEU A 104 5.34 -23.15 -12.70
N TRP A 105 4.81 -22.64 -13.81
CA TRP A 105 4.29 -23.43 -14.91
C TRP A 105 5.28 -23.49 -16.09
N LYS A 106 5.33 -24.62 -16.78
CA LYS A 106 6.18 -24.77 -17.97
C LYS A 106 5.76 -23.81 -19.08
N GLU A 107 4.46 -23.56 -19.21
CA GLU A 107 3.90 -22.63 -20.17
C GLU A 107 3.38 -21.39 -19.44
N ASN A 108 4.00 -20.26 -19.69
CA ASN A 108 3.56 -18.99 -19.15
C ASN A 108 2.34 -18.49 -19.93
N LYS A 109 1.42 -17.84 -19.23
CA LYS A 109 0.43 -16.97 -19.89
C LYS A 109 1.14 -15.73 -20.44
N PRO A 110 0.67 -15.14 -21.55
CA PRO A 110 1.25 -13.90 -22.07
C PRO A 110 1.32 -12.81 -20.99
N GLY A 111 2.50 -12.29 -20.73
CA GLY A 111 2.75 -11.27 -19.70
C GLY A 111 2.81 -11.78 -18.26
N GLU A 112 2.73 -13.10 -18.03
CA GLU A 112 2.84 -13.69 -16.69
C GLU A 112 4.24 -13.46 -16.11
N GLY A 113 4.32 -12.82 -14.94
CA GLY A 113 5.55 -12.47 -14.25
C GLY A 113 6.27 -11.24 -14.78
N GLU A 114 5.84 -10.70 -15.92
CA GLU A 114 6.46 -9.52 -16.54
C GLU A 114 5.83 -8.22 -16.07
N TRP A 115 6.66 -7.25 -15.71
CA TRP A 115 6.20 -5.96 -15.23
C TRP A 115 5.86 -5.01 -16.38
N GLN A 116 4.61 -4.55 -16.41
CA GLN A 116 4.13 -3.59 -17.39
C GLN A 116 3.93 -2.22 -16.73
N PRO A 117 4.42 -1.11 -17.34
CA PRO A 117 4.19 0.22 -16.79
C PRO A 117 2.70 0.56 -16.82
N VAL A 118 2.20 1.17 -15.76
CA VAL A 118 0.83 1.70 -15.73
C VAL A 118 0.82 3.07 -16.38
N THR A 119 0.20 3.15 -17.56
CA THR A 119 0.12 4.38 -18.36
C THR A 119 -1.32 4.82 -18.50
N LEU A 120 -1.82 5.57 -17.51
CA LEU A 120 -3.14 6.16 -17.56
C LEU A 120 -3.00 7.67 -17.81
N PRO A 121 -3.79 8.26 -18.73
CA PRO A 121 -3.61 9.66 -19.14
C PRO A 121 -3.85 10.67 -18.02
N PHE A 122 -4.55 10.27 -16.98
CA PHE A 122 -4.85 11.13 -15.84
C PHE A 122 -3.85 11.00 -14.68
N LEU A 123 -2.89 10.06 -14.74
CA LEU A 123 -1.87 9.97 -13.70
C LEU A 123 -0.94 11.17 -13.74
N LYS A 124 -0.80 11.80 -12.58
CA LYS A 124 0.01 13.01 -12.42
C LYS A 124 1.50 12.72 -12.63
N PRO A 125 2.24 13.59 -13.31
CA PRO A 125 3.70 13.45 -13.39
C PRO A 125 4.36 13.70 -12.04
N THR A 126 5.55 13.16 -11.84
CA THR A 126 6.39 13.48 -10.68
C THR A 126 6.85 14.93 -10.78
N PRO A 127 6.53 15.80 -9.80
CA PRO A 127 6.93 17.20 -9.84
C PRO A 127 8.43 17.37 -9.55
N GLY A 128 8.96 18.56 -9.85
CA GLY A 128 10.31 18.96 -9.47
C GLY A 128 11.45 18.18 -10.13
N THR A 129 11.18 17.41 -11.19
CA THR A 129 12.22 16.69 -11.93
C THR A 129 13.03 17.64 -12.81
N ASN A 130 14.34 17.38 -12.89
CA ASN A 130 15.22 18.13 -13.80
C ASN A 130 14.88 17.76 -15.27
N PRO A 131 14.40 18.69 -16.11
CA PRO A 131 14.07 18.38 -17.50
C PRO A 131 15.25 17.94 -18.35
N LYS A 132 16.49 18.28 -17.95
CA LYS A 132 17.72 17.85 -18.64
C LYS A 132 18.13 16.41 -18.28
N ALA A 133 17.63 15.87 -17.17
CA ALA A 133 17.95 14.52 -16.70
C ALA A 133 17.12 13.42 -17.37
N GLY A 134 16.26 13.77 -18.30
CA GLY A 134 15.36 12.85 -18.96
C GLY A 134 14.06 12.61 -18.18
N LYS A 135 13.16 11.82 -18.78
CA LYS A 135 11.86 11.49 -18.18
C LYS A 135 12.04 10.42 -17.11
N PRO A 136 11.47 10.60 -15.90
CA PRO A 136 11.47 9.54 -14.89
C PRO A 136 10.72 8.30 -15.39
N PRO A 137 11.09 7.09 -14.93
CA PRO A 137 10.34 5.88 -15.22
C PRO A 137 8.93 5.96 -14.62
N ALA A 138 8.02 5.11 -15.08
CA ALA A 138 6.70 4.99 -14.47
C ALA A 138 6.85 4.63 -12.99
N TYR A 139 6.08 5.26 -12.12
CA TYR A 139 6.11 4.98 -10.68
C TYR A 139 5.17 3.84 -10.27
N PHE A 140 4.29 3.38 -11.16
CA PHE A 140 3.53 2.15 -11.00
C PHE A 140 3.86 1.18 -12.13
N TYR A 141 4.18 -0.05 -11.75
CA TYR A 141 4.21 -1.21 -12.64
C TYR A 141 3.24 -2.26 -12.15
N LYS A 142 2.68 -3.02 -13.06
CA LYS A 142 1.73 -4.09 -12.76
C LYS A 142 2.18 -5.39 -13.40
N THR A 143 2.01 -6.50 -12.68
CA THR A 143 2.18 -7.86 -13.20
C THR A 143 1.12 -8.78 -12.62
N PHE A 144 1.03 -10.00 -13.14
CA PHE A 144 0.26 -11.08 -12.56
C PHE A 144 1.00 -12.41 -12.70
N PHE A 145 0.69 -13.37 -11.85
CA PHE A 145 1.24 -14.72 -11.94
C PHE A 145 0.34 -15.73 -11.21
N ARG A 146 0.58 -17.03 -11.41
CA ARG A 146 -0.21 -18.14 -10.88
C ARG A 146 0.57 -18.88 -9.79
N PRO A 147 0.29 -18.62 -8.48
CA PRO A 147 1.07 -19.17 -7.38
C PRO A 147 0.60 -20.53 -6.87
N ASP A 148 -0.53 -21.04 -7.34
CA ASP A 148 -1.17 -22.25 -6.78
C ASP A 148 -1.13 -23.41 -7.78
N SER A 149 -0.30 -24.41 -7.49
CA SER A 149 -0.14 -25.60 -8.31
C SER A 149 -1.42 -26.45 -8.44
N ALA A 150 -2.34 -26.32 -7.49
CA ALA A 150 -3.64 -27.01 -7.52
C ALA A 150 -4.72 -26.20 -8.26
N ARG A 151 -4.48 -24.90 -8.50
CA ARG A 151 -5.46 -23.96 -9.08
C ARG A 151 -4.81 -23.10 -10.16
N PRO A 152 -4.55 -23.65 -11.36
CA PRO A 152 -3.89 -22.92 -12.45
C PRO A 152 -4.69 -21.71 -12.97
N TYR A 153 -5.94 -21.55 -12.55
CA TYR A 153 -6.80 -20.40 -12.81
C TYR A 153 -6.72 -19.31 -11.71
N SER A 154 -6.09 -19.58 -10.58
CA SER A 154 -5.88 -18.59 -9.53
C SER A 154 -4.71 -17.68 -9.89
N GLU A 155 -4.99 -16.40 -9.98
CA GLU A 155 -4.01 -15.37 -10.32
C GLU A 155 -3.86 -14.37 -9.20
N VAL A 156 -2.62 -13.95 -8.97
CA VAL A 156 -2.29 -12.83 -8.07
C VAL A 156 -1.75 -11.70 -8.92
N MET A 157 -2.40 -10.55 -8.84
CA MET A 157 -1.91 -9.30 -9.41
C MET A 157 -1.05 -8.57 -8.39
N LEU A 158 0.09 -8.04 -8.82
CA LEU A 158 0.92 -7.12 -8.05
C LEU A 158 0.97 -5.75 -8.70
N ILE A 159 1.02 -4.71 -7.88
CA ILE A 159 1.34 -3.34 -8.26
C ILE A 159 2.61 -2.95 -7.51
N ALA A 160 3.70 -2.73 -8.24
CA ALA A 160 4.92 -2.16 -7.69
C ALA A 160 4.79 -0.64 -7.64
N MET A 161 5.21 -0.06 -6.51
CA MET A 161 5.17 1.37 -6.22
C MET A 161 6.59 1.90 -6.02
N ASP A 162 7.02 2.86 -6.86
CA ASP A 162 8.33 3.50 -6.70
C ASP A 162 8.28 4.57 -5.61
N MET A 163 8.66 4.19 -4.40
CA MET A 163 8.60 5.08 -3.24
C MET A 163 9.62 6.22 -3.28
N ARG A 164 10.53 6.24 -4.24
CA ARG A 164 11.36 7.42 -4.54
C ARG A 164 10.54 8.54 -5.16
N GLN A 165 9.49 8.19 -5.92
CA GLN A 165 8.58 9.12 -6.59
C GLN A 165 7.24 9.26 -5.87
N LEU A 166 6.94 8.39 -4.90
CA LEU A 166 5.65 8.29 -4.23
C LEU A 166 5.75 8.50 -2.72
N GLU A 167 4.68 8.95 -2.13
CA GLU A 167 4.44 9.02 -0.69
C GLU A 167 3.19 8.24 -0.33
N LEU A 168 3.22 7.56 0.81
CA LEU A 168 2.07 6.86 1.36
C LEU A 168 1.44 7.70 2.48
N GLY A 169 0.11 7.79 2.43
CA GLY A 169 -0.70 8.33 3.52
C GLY A 169 -1.77 7.33 3.94
N MET A 170 -2.41 7.58 5.07
CA MET A 170 -3.41 6.69 5.62
C MET A 170 -4.54 7.47 6.26
N GLN A 171 -5.76 6.94 6.20
CA GLN A 171 -6.94 7.49 6.85
C GLN A 171 -7.73 6.42 7.60
N ALA A 172 -8.26 6.81 8.75
CA ALA A 172 -9.22 5.99 9.48
C ALA A 172 -10.61 6.09 8.84
N GLY A 173 -11.34 4.98 8.84
CA GLY A 173 -12.72 4.94 8.42
C GLY A 173 -13.64 5.67 9.42
N PHE A 174 -14.83 6.04 8.95
CA PHE A 174 -15.81 6.71 9.83
C PHE A 174 -16.58 5.72 10.75
N GLU A 175 -16.50 4.41 10.50
CA GLU A 175 -17.04 3.37 11.38
C GLU A 175 -15.94 2.53 12.04
N ASP A 176 -14.84 2.28 11.35
CA ASP A 176 -13.80 1.36 11.78
C ASP A 176 -12.40 1.82 11.29
N PRO A 177 -11.37 1.77 12.11
CA PRO A 177 -11.37 1.19 13.46
C PRO A 177 -12.14 2.05 14.46
N LYS A 178 -12.83 1.38 15.40
CA LYS A 178 -13.49 2.07 16.52
C LYS A 178 -12.42 2.52 17.51
N PRO A 179 -12.17 3.84 17.67
CA PRO A 179 -11.14 4.33 18.58
C PRO A 179 -11.52 4.02 20.03
N LEU A 180 -10.51 3.88 20.91
CA LEU A 180 -10.76 3.75 22.35
C LEU A 180 -11.29 5.04 22.93
N THR A 181 -10.84 6.18 22.42
CA THR A 181 -11.26 7.51 22.85
C THR A 181 -11.42 8.46 21.66
N GLY A 182 -12.31 9.41 21.80
CA GLY A 182 -12.55 10.43 20.79
C GLY A 182 -13.35 9.95 19.57
N PRO A 183 -13.55 10.82 18.57
CA PRO A 183 -14.38 10.52 17.40
C PRO A 183 -13.72 9.50 16.47
N PRO A 184 -14.49 8.80 15.61
CA PRO A 184 -13.95 8.00 14.53
C PRO A 184 -13.17 8.85 13.52
N GLY A 185 -12.60 8.22 12.50
CA GLY A 185 -11.99 8.93 11.37
C GLY A 185 -13.02 9.52 10.42
N ASP A 186 -12.55 10.37 9.50
CA ASP A 186 -13.40 10.99 8.49
C ASP A 186 -13.81 10.02 7.37
N GLY A 187 -13.07 8.93 7.20
CA GLY A 187 -13.33 7.93 6.16
C GLY A 187 -13.19 8.42 4.73
N ARG A 188 -12.41 9.47 4.50
CA ARG A 188 -12.21 10.08 3.18
C ARG A 188 -10.82 10.67 3.04
N LEU A 189 -10.38 10.89 1.82
CA LEU A 189 -9.14 11.63 1.54
C LEU A 189 -9.13 12.97 2.29
N PRO A 190 -7.99 13.38 2.85
CA PRO A 190 -7.80 14.73 3.39
C PRO A 190 -8.19 15.78 2.35
N ARG A 191 -8.86 16.85 2.81
CA ARG A 191 -9.32 17.95 1.93
C ARG A 191 -8.25 19.00 1.71
N ASP A 192 -7.06 18.75 2.17
CA ASP A 192 -5.92 19.61 1.91
C ASP A 192 -5.56 19.57 0.42
N LYS A 193 -5.37 20.75 -0.16
CA LYS A 193 -4.95 20.90 -1.55
C LYS A 193 -3.64 20.18 -1.83
N ALA A 194 -2.70 20.19 -0.86
CA ALA A 194 -1.44 19.47 -0.92
C ALA A 194 -1.61 17.95 -1.10
N VAL A 195 -2.71 17.36 -0.63
CA VAL A 195 -3.06 15.96 -0.84
C VAL A 195 -3.82 15.76 -2.14
N LEU A 196 -4.89 16.54 -2.35
CA LEU A 196 -5.78 16.38 -3.50
C LEU A 196 -5.07 16.58 -4.84
N ASP A 197 -4.14 17.54 -4.90
CA ASP A 197 -3.37 17.82 -6.12
C ASP A 197 -2.34 16.72 -6.45
N ARG A 198 -1.95 15.88 -5.48
CA ARG A 198 -0.87 14.90 -5.63
C ARG A 198 -1.34 13.44 -5.60
N VAL A 199 -2.57 13.16 -5.16
CA VAL A 199 -3.07 11.78 -5.09
C VAL A 199 -3.10 11.11 -6.46
N VAL A 200 -2.60 9.87 -6.52
CA VAL A 200 -2.53 9.04 -7.74
C VAL A 200 -3.05 7.62 -7.51
N GLY A 201 -3.33 7.25 -6.27
CA GLY A 201 -3.88 5.93 -5.95
C GLY A 201 -4.50 5.86 -4.56
N THR A 202 -5.42 4.93 -4.38
CA THR A 202 -6.03 4.61 -3.09
C THR A 202 -6.24 3.11 -2.99
N PHE A 203 -6.05 2.53 -1.80
CA PHE A 203 -6.30 1.12 -1.58
C PHE A 203 -6.74 0.83 -0.15
N ASN A 204 -7.38 -0.30 0.06
CA ASN A 204 -7.95 -0.68 1.34
C ASN A 204 -6.91 -0.85 2.45
N GLY A 205 -7.34 -0.58 3.67
CA GLY A 205 -6.61 -0.93 4.89
C GLY A 205 -6.91 -2.34 5.38
N ALA A 206 -6.97 -2.49 6.70
CA ALA A 206 -7.00 -3.77 7.39
C ALA A 206 -8.41 -4.22 7.83
N PHE A 207 -8.47 -5.25 8.67
CA PHE A 207 -9.72 -5.80 9.20
C PHE A 207 -10.39 -4.87 10.19
N LYS A 208 -11.69 -5.09 10.39
CA LYS A 208 -12.47 -4.41 11.42
C LYS A 208 -11.93 -4.68 12.83
N THR A 209 -12.11 -3.73 13.72
CA THR A 209 -11.77 -3.83 15.15
C THR A 209 -12.38 -5.06 15.82
N THR A 210 -13.57 -5.47 15.39
CA THR A 210 -14.25 -6.69 15.89
C THR A 210 -13.52 -8.00 15.51
N HIS A 211 -12.56 -7.95 14.60
CA HIS A 211 -11.82 -9.11 14.11
C HIS A 211 -10.38 -9.19 14.63
N GLY A 212 -10.06 -8.55 15.77
CA GLY A 212 -8.77 -8.70 16.41
C GLY A 212 -8.18 -7.45 17.06
N ARG A 213 -8.85 -6.30 16.98
CA ARG A 213 -8.44 -5.02 17.60
C ARG A 213 -6.99 -4.63 17.31
N TYR A 214 -6.51 -4.90 16.12
CA TYR A 214 -5.16 -4.57 15.69
C TYR A 214 -4.91 -3.06 15.67
N GLY A 215 -3.71 -2.66 16.10
CA GLY A 215 -3.35 -1.27 16.35
C GLY A 215 -3.46 -0.36 15.15
N MET A 216 -3.76 0.91 15.40
CA MET A 216 -3.79 1.97 14.41
C MET A 216 -3.47 3.33 15.01
N LYS A 217 -2.56 4.06 14.36
CA LYS A 217 -2.25 5.48 14.57
C LYS A 217 -2.35 6.20 13.23
N VAL A 218 -2.99 7.35 13.20
CA VAL A 218 -3.11 8.19 12.00
C VAL A 218 -2.73 9.62 12.36
N ASP A 219 -1.75 10.18 11.68
CA ASP A 219 -1.27 11.55 11.84
C ASP A 219 -1.13 11.93 13.32
N ASP A 220 -0.32 11.15 14.06
CA ASP A 220 -0.05 11.29 15.50
C ASP A 220 -1.18 10.92 16.46
N ARG A 221 -2.38 10.66 15.98
CA ARG A 221 -3.49 10.22 16.80
C ARG A 221 -3.53 8.70 16.90
N VAL A 222 -3.31 8.14 18.09
CA VAL A 222 -3.51 6.72 18.37
C VAL A 222 -5.00 6.42 18.50
N LEU A 223 -5.52 5.59 17.62
CA LEU A 223 -6.90 5.11 17.64
C LEU A 223 -7.02 3.81 18.43
N ILE A 224 -6.09 2.89 18.19
CA ILE A 224 -5.95 1.62 18.86
C ILE A 224 -4.46 1.39 19.16
N PRO A 225 -4.08 1.06 20.41
CA PRO A 225 -2.70 0.74 20.75
C PRO A 225 -2.13 -0.40 19.90
N PRO A 226 -0.81 -0.45 19.71
CA PRO A 226 -0.18 -1.54 18.99
C PRO A 226 -0.29 -2.87 19.74
N VAL A 227 -0.31 -3.96 18.99
CA VAL A 227 -0.30 -5.32 19.49
C VAL A 227 1.06 -5.94 19.17
N ALA A 228 1.72 -6.50 20.16
CA ALA A 228 3.00 -7.19 20.01
C ALA A 228 2.90 -8.35 19.01
N GLY A 229 3.88 -8.49 18.13
CA GLY A 229 3.91 -9.49 17.06
C GLY A 229 2.97 -9.20 15.89
N GLY A 230 2.12 -8.17 15.99
CA GLY A 230 1.21 -7.79 14.90
C GLY A 230 1.95 -7.29 13.66
N ALA A 231 1.60 -7.85 12.51
CA ALA A 231 2.15 -7.39 11.23
C ALA A 231 1.75 -5.93 10.96
N THR A 232 2.71 -5.07 10.73
CA THR A 232 2.54 -3.62 10.76
C THR A 232 3.05 -2.96 9.49
N VAL A 233 2.26 -2.04 8.94
CA VAL A 233 2.71 -1.02 7.99
C VAL A 233 2.94 0.27 8.78
N MET A 234 4.13 0.85 8.67
CA MET A 234 4.55 2.06 9.36
C MET A 234 4.85 3.17 8.35
N ILE A 235 4.43 4.38 8.64
CA ILE A 235 4.76 5.59 7.88
C ILE A 235 5.45 6.55 8.84
N GLN A 236 6.70 6.86 8.57
CA GLN A 236 7.49 7.78 9.39
C GLN A 236 7.21 9.24 9.03
N ARG A 237 7.71 10.17 9.85
CA ARG A 237 7.54 11.61 9.64
C ARG A 237 8.24 12.13 8.40
N ASP A 238 9.36 11.50 8.02
CA ASP A 238 10.11 11.82 6.80
C ASP A 238 9.49 11.20 5.52
N GLY A 239 8.37 10.48 5.66
CA GLY A 239 7.69 9.80 4.56
C GLY A 239 8.25 8.40 4.25
N THR A 240 9.23 7.91 4.99
CA THR A 240 9.71 6.53 4.91
C THR A 240 8.59 5.55 5.25
N VAL A 241 8.48 4.48 4.49
CA VAL A 241 7.51 3.39 4.71
C VAL A 241 8.27 2.13 5.13
N GLY A 242 7.92 1.60 6.30
CA GLY A 242 8.46 0.35 6.82
C GLY A 242 7.37 -0.72 7.01
N LEU A 243 7.74 -1.98 6.85
CA LEU A 243 6.91 -3.12 7.18
C LEU A 243 7.66 -4.02 8.17
N GLY A 244 6.97 -4.50 9.21
CA GLY A 244 7.59 -5.38 10.20
C GLY A 244 6.63 -5.83 11.29
N SER A 245 7.06 -6.80 12.09
CA SER A 245 6.33 -7.25 13.27
C SER A 245 6.57 -6.28 14.43
N TRP A 246 5.50 -5.86 15.10
CA TRP A 246 5.62 -4.92 16.22
C TRP A 246 6.37 -5.58 17.39
N PRO A 247 7.34 -4.89 17.99
CA PRO A 247 8.10 -5.45 19.13
C PRO A 247 7.21 -5.66 20.36
N GLN A 248 7.77 -6.34 21.37
CA GLN A 248 7.10 -6.61 22.65
C GLN A 248 7.04 -5.34 23.52
N THR A 249 6.43 -4.28 23.00
CA THR A 249 6.26 -2.99 23.69
C THR A 249 5.00 -2.27 23.23
N GLU A 250 4.40 -1.50 24.11
CA GLU A 250 3.31 -0.58 23.77
C GLU A 250 3.83 0.84 23.41
N VAL A 251 5.14 1.06 23.56
CA VAL A 251 5.76 2.35 23.24
C VAL A 251 5.78 2.54 21.73
N ILE A 252 5.25 3.67 21.29
CA ILE A 252 5.25 4.06 19.87
C ILE A 252 6.38 5.08 19.68
N PRO A 253 7.40 4.75 18.86
CA PRO A 253 8.48 5.67 18.55
C PRO A 253 7.95 6.99 17.95
N GLU A 254 8.59 8.12 18.30
CA GLU A 254 8.13 9.46 17.90
C GLU A 254 8.22 9.65 16.38
N GLU A 255 9.18 9.01 15.73
CA GLU A 255 9.35 9.05 14.29
C GLU A 255 8.20 8.39 13.51
N ILE A 256 7.40 7.51 14.13
CA ILE A 256 6.25 6.90 13.50
C ILE A 256 5.05 7.86 13.53
N ARG A 257 4.77 8.48 12.39
CA ARG A 257 3.61 9.36 12.21
C ARG A 257 2.31 8.56 12.18
N SER A 258 2.29 7.46 11.45
CA SER A 258 1.12 6.61 11.28
C SER A 258 1.51 5.14 11.22
N PHE A 259 0.67 4.26 11.73
CA PHE A 259 0.83 2.82 11.54
C PHE A 259 -0.51 2.10 11.48
N ARG A 260 -0.53 0.94 10.80
CA ARG A 260 -1.66 0.03 10.76
C ARG A 260 -1.22 -1.41 10.87
N GLN A 261 -1.79 -2.12 11.81
CA GLN A 261 -1.54 -3.54 12.03
C GLN A 261 -2.67 -4.42 11.48
N ASN A 262 -2.34 -5.63 11.07
CA ASN A 262 -3.34 -6.63 10.75
C ASN A 262 -2.78 -8.06 10.86
N LEU A 263 -3.35 -8.85 11.76
CA LEU A 263 -3.00 -10.26 11.92
C LEU A 263 -1.50 -10.50 12.24
N ASP A 264 -1.05 -11.72 12.02
CA ASP A 264 0.35 -12.12 12.00
C ASP A 264 0.98 -11.78 10.64
N PRO A 265 2.32 -11.79 10.52
CA PRO A 265 2.97 -11.61 9.22
C PRO A 265 2.53 -12.70 8.23
N LEU A 266 2.14 -12.26 7.04
CA LEU A 266 1.81 -13.17 5.94
C LEU A 266 3.08 -13.77 5.33
N VAL A 267 4.13 -12.98 5.31
CA VAL A 267 5.51 -13.37 5.00
C VAL A 267 6.42 -12.68 6.01
N GLU A 268 7.40 -13.38 6.54
CA GLU A 268 8.50 -12.83 7.32
C GLU A 268 9.77 -13.61 6.99
N ASP A 269 10.88 -12.91 6.81
CA ASP A 269 12.15 -13.48 6.36
C ASP A 269 12.02 -14.29 5.05
N GLY A 270 11.12 -13.87 4.16
CA GLY A 270 10.82 -14.60 2.92
C GLY A 270 10.00 -15.88 3.10
N VAL A 271 9.71 -16.25 4.34
CA VAL A 271 8.94 -17.45 4.69
C VAL A 271 7.45 -17.13 4.75
N ALA A 272 6.66 -17.84 3.95
CA ALA A 272 5.20 -17.70 3.95
C ALA A 272 4.60 -18.29 5.22
N ASN A 273 3.67 -17.57 5.85
CA ASN A 273 2.95 -17.97 7.05
C ASN A 273 3.89 -18.47 8.19
N PRO A 274 4.85 -17.66 8.63
CA PRO A 274 5.91 -18.09 9.55
C PRO A 274 5.39 -18.54 10.91
N THR A 275 4.25 -18.01 11.36
CA THR A 275 3.62 -18.38 12.64
C THR A 275 2.73 -19.62 12.56
N GLY A 276 2.56 -20.20 11.36
CA GLY A 276 1.62 -21.32 11.16
C GLY A 276 0.15 -20.92 11.38
N ARG A 277 -0.18 -19.63 11.23
CA ARG A 277 -1.55 -19.15 11.45
C ARG A 277 -2.53 -19.93 10.59
N TYR A 278 -3.56 -20.47 11.25
CA TYR A 278 -4.58 -21.29 10.59
C TYR A 278 -5.77 -20.44 10.07
N ILE A 279 -6.21 -19.43 10.85
CA ILE A 279 -7.39 -18.62 10.53
C ILE A 279 -6.96 -17.26 10.01
N TRP A 280 -7.24 -16.99 8.74
CA TRP A 280 -6.95 -15.72 8.06
C TRP A 280 -8.26 -14.98 7.74
N GLY A 281 -8.89 -14.43 8.78
CA GLY A 281 -10.04 -13.56 8.65
C GLY A 281 -11.40 -14.15 9.06
N TRP A 282 -11.51 -15.46 9.33
CA TRP A 282 -12.75 -16.12 9.78
C TRP A 282 -12.49 -16.88 11.07
N GLN A 283 -13.37 -16.73 12.06
CA GLN A 283 -13.19 -17.40 13.35
C GLN A 283 -13.65 -18.86 13.36
N LEU A 284 -14.42 -19.31 12.36
CA LEU A 284 -15.09 -20.60 12.37
C LEU A 284 -14.69 -21.58 11.27
N SER A 285 -14.00 -21.13 10.26
CA SER A 285 -13.57 -22.01 9.16
C SER A 285 -12.07 -22.01 8.99
N GLY A 286 -11.55 -23.15 8.61
CA GLY A 286 -10.14 -23.38 8.42
C GLY A 286 -9.47 -22.50 7.35
N THR A 287 -8.25 -22.86 7.01
CA THR A 287 -7.35 -22.14 6.09
C THR A 287 -7.90 -21.89 4.69
N SER A 288 -8.97 -22.57 4.28
CA SER A 288 -9.36 -22.73 2.88
C SER A 288 -10.47 -21.81 2.39
N VAL A 289 -10.73 -20.68 3.07
CA VAL A 289 -11.70 -19.71 2.55
C VAL A 289 -11.14 -18.97 1.35
N MET A 290 -11.62 -19.37 0.17
CA MET A 290 -11.27 -18.77 -1.12
C MET A 290 -12.13 -17.53 -1.35
N THR A 291 -11.52 -16.36 -1.30
CA THR A 291 -12.19 -15.06 -1.50
C THR A 291 -11.22 -14.02 -2.03
N GLN A 292 -11.71 -12.81 -2.31
CA GLN A 292 -10.82 -11.69 -2.60
C GLN A 292 -9.91 -11.43 -1.40
N ARG A 293 -8.63 -11.27 -1.67
CA ARG A 293 -7.65 -10.88 -0.66
C ARG A 293 -6.68 -9.85 -1.21
N SER A 294 -6.14 -9.06 -0.30
CA SER A 294 -5.09 -8.10 -0.60
C SER A 294 -4.01 -8.12 0.47
N ALA A 295 -2.83 -7.65 0.08
CA ALA A 295 -1.69 -7.53 0.98
C ALA A 295 -0.78 -6.37 0.55
N LEU A 296 0.06 -5.90 1.47
CA LEU A 296 1.25 -5.14 1.18
C LEU A 296 2.46 -6.01 1.48
N CYS A 297 3.49 -5.93 0.64
CA CYS A 297 4.76 -6.56 0.94
C CYS A 297 5.95 -5.73 0.46
N VAL A 298 7.10 -6.00 1.07
CA VAL A 298 8.38 -5.40 0.70
C VAL A 298 9.40 -6.50 0.42
N THR A 299 10.20 -6.31 -0.63
CA THR A 299 11.33 -7.19 -0.96
C THR A 299 12.57 -6.79 -0.17
N ALA A 300 13.59 -7.66 -0.11
CA ALA A 300 14.90 -7.32 0.45
C ALA A 300 15.55 -6.14 -0.27
N ALA A 301 15.27 -5.96 -1.55
CA ALA A 301 15.74 -4.85 -2.38
C ALA A 301 15.03 -3.51 -2.11
N GLY A 302 13.95 -3.50 -1.33
CA GLY A 302 13.15 -2.30 -1.02
C GLY A 302 12.01 -2.03 -2.00
N HIS A 303 11.62 -2.98 -2.86
CA HIS A 303 10.44 -2.82 -3.68
C HIS A 303 9.17 -3.02 -2.85
N LEU A 304 8.25 -2.08 -2.91
CA LEU A 304 6.94 -2.14 -2.24
C LEU A 304 5.87 -2.59 -3.23
N TYR A 305 5.14 -3.66 -2.88
CA TYR A 305 4.05 -4.20 -3.70
C TYR A 305 2.71 -4.17 -2.95
N TYR A 306 1.67 -3.74 -3.66
CA TYR A 306 0.30 -4.08 -3.32
C TYR A 306 -0.10 -5.33 -4.08
N ALA A 307 -0.64 -6.33 -3.38
CA ALA A 307 -1.11 -7.58 -3.95
C ALA A 307 -2.64 -7.67 -3.90
N PHE A 308 -3.23 -8.23 -4.95
CA PHE A 308 -4.65 -8.56 -5.02
C PHE A 308 -4.87 -9.89 -5.73
N ALA A 309 -5.74 -10.70 -5.19
CA ALA A 309 -6.26 -11.89 -5.87
C ALA A 309 -7.78 -11.96 -5.71
N PRO A 310 -8.52 -12.26 -6.78
CA PRO A 310 -9.98 -12.33 -6.74
C PRO A 310 -10.51 -13.54 -5.96
N GLU A 311 -9.71 -14.62 -5.87
CA GLU A 311 -10.11 -15.87 -5.23
C GLU A 311 -8.87 -16.67 -4.76
N ILE A 312 -8.47 -16.45 -3.49
CA ILE A 312 -7.29 -17.07 -2.87
C ILE A 312 -7.50 -17.25 -1.36
N ASP A 313 -6.85 -18.22 -0.76
CA ASP A 313 -6.75 -18.32 0.71
C ASP A 313 -5.52 -17.56 1.25
N GLY A 314 -5.45 -17.39 2.57
CA GLY A 314 -4.36 -16.65 3.21
C GLY A 314 -3.00 -17.29 3.01
N PRO A 315 -2.81 -18.59 3.32
CA PRO A 315 -1.53 -19.27 3.12
C PRO A 315 -1.02 -19.24 1.67
N THR A 316 -1.92 -19.40 0.69
CA THR A 316 -1.55 -19.34 -0.74
C THR A 316 -1.15 -17.92 -1.15
N LEU A 317 -1.81 -16.88 -0.61
CA LEU A 317 -1.38 -15.49 -0.80
C LEU A 317 0.02 -15.26 -0.22
N GLY A 318 0.30 -15.81 0.98
CA GLY A 318 1.65 -15.77 1.56
C GLY A 318 2.70 -16.42 0.66
N LYS A 319 2.42 -17.61 0.11
CA LYS A 319 3.30 -18.27 -0.86
C LYS A 319 3.51 -17.43 -2.13
N ALA A 320 2.46 -16.77 -2.62
CA ALA A 320 2.55 -15.87 -3.75
C ALA A 320 3.51 -14.70 -3.48
N LEU A 321 3.41 -14.07 -2.30
CA LEU A 321 4.30 -12.98 -1.92
C LEU A 321 5.76 -13.46 -1.77
N SER A 322 5.98 -14.62 -1.15
CA SER A 322 7.30 -15.23 -1.06
C SER A 322 7.90 -15.53 -2.44
N GLN A 323 7.10 -16.09 -3.37
CA GLN A 323 7.52 -16.32 -4.77
C GLN A 323 7.87 -15.01 -5.49
N ALA A 324 7.19 -13.91 -5.17
CA ALA A 324 7.49 -12.58 -5.70
C ALA A 324 8.72 -11.92 -5.06
N GLY A 325 9.43 -12.62 -4.17
CA GLY A 325 10.64 -12.14 -3.50
C GLY A 325 10.37 -11.23 -2.30
N CYS A 326 9.15 -11.21 -1.77
CA CYS A 326 8.84 -10.42 -0.57
C CYS A 326 9.57 -10.98 0.64
N SER A 327 10.28 -10.13 1.37
CA SER A 327 10.91 -10.44 2.65
C SER A 327 9.93 -10.31 3.79
N TYR A 328 9.01 -9.35 3.69
CA TYR A 328 7.95 -9.14 4.67
C TYR A 328 6.61 -8.85 3.99
N GLY A 329 5.52 -9.37 4.55
CA GLY A 329 4.18 -9.17 4.00
C GLY A 329 3.10 -9.03 5.06
N VAL A 330 2.22 -8.04 4.87
CA VAL A 330 1.08 -7.74 5.74
C VAL A 330 -0.21 -8.04 5.00
N HIS A 331 -1.05 -8.91 5.56
CA HIS A 331 -2.40 -9.15 5.03
C HIS A 331 -3.26 -7.89 5.23
N LEU A 332 -3.95 -7.43 4.18
CA LEU A 332 -4.92 -6.35 4.27
C LEU A 332 -6.36 -6.90 4.33
N ASP A 333 -7.36 -6.08 3.99
CA ASP A 333 -8.76 -6.54 4.00
C ASP A 333 -9.02 -7.61 2.93
N MET A 334 -9.99 -8.48 3.21
CA MET A 334 -10.45 -9.55 2.32
C MET A 334 -11.92 -9.41 1.92
N ASN A 335 -12.63 -8.43 2.46
CA ASN A 335 -14.04 -8.26 2.12
C ASN A 335 -14.18 -7.73 0.69
N PRO A 336 -14.93 -8.40 -0.20
CA PRO A 336 -15.07 -8.00 -1.59
C PRO A 336 -15.52 -6.55 -1.82
N GLY A 337 -16.35 -5.99 -0.95
CA GLY A 337 -16.79 -4.59 -1.04
C GLY A 337 -15.75 -3.58 -0.52
N HIS A 338 -14.60 -4.04 -0.01
CA HIS A 338 -13.55 -3.18 0.56
C HIS A 338 -12.18 -3.42 -0.06
N CYS A 339 -11.89 -4.64 -0.49
CA CYS A 339 -10.61 -5.05 -1.04
C CYS A 339 -10.39 -4.49 -2.45
N GLY A 340 -9.31 -3.74 -2.64
CA GLY A 340 -8.92 -3.27 -3.96
C GLY A 340 -8.06 -2.02 -3.98
N PHE A 341 -7.44 -1.79 -5.12
CA PHE A 341 -6.64 -0.62 -5.47
C PHE A 341 -7.31 0.16 -6.59
N VAL A 342 -7.37 1.48 -6.45
CA VAL A 342 -7.96 2.39 -7.43
C VAL A 342 -6.93 3.45 -7.81
N TYR A 343 -6.56 3.53 -9.07
CA TYR A 343 -5.84 4.67 -9.62
C TYR A 343 -6.77 5.87 -9.56
N THR A 344 -6.29 6.96 -8.98
CA THR A 344 -7.12 8.06 -8.53
C THR A 344 -6.52 9.39 -8.96
N ASP A 345 -7.33 10.24 -9.57
CA ASP A 345 -7.01 11.64 -9.79
C ASP A 345 -8.20 12.50 -9.40
N ILE A 346 -7.95 13.56 -8.67
CA ILE A 346 -8.95 14.54 -8.26
C ILE A 346 -8.81 15.76 -9.15
N VAL A 347 -9.74 15.92 -10.07
CA VAL A 347 -9.77 17.08 -10.99
C VAL A 347 -10.37 18.28 -10.28
N ASP A 348 -11.58 18.15 -9.78
CA ASP A 348 -12.24 19.14 -8.92
C ASP A 348 -13.07 18.41 -7.86
N TYR A 349 -12.63 18.55 -6.62
CA TYR A 349 -13.34 17.93 -5.51
C TYR A 349 -14.72 18.52 -5.27
N ARG A 350 -14.88 19.83 -5.43
CA ARG A 350 -16.15 20.55 -5.20
C ARG A 350 -17.17 20.22 -6.28
N ALA A 351 -16.72 20.16 -7.53
CA ALA A 351 -17.52 19.73 -8.66
C ALA A 351 -17.76 18.21 -8.71
N LYS A 352 -17.08 17.43 -7.84
CA LYS A 352 -17.09 15.96 -7.82
C LYS A 352 -16.57 15.31 -9.10
N GLU A 353 -15.59 15.95 -9.71
CA GLU A 353 -14.93 15.47 -10.92
C GLU A 353 -13.68 14.66 -10.53
N PHE A 354 -13.75 13.37 -10.79
CA PHE A 354 -12.70 12.39 -10.43
C PHE A 354 -12.43 11.46 -11.59
N ASN A 355 -11.15 11.18 -11.87
CA ASN A 355 -10.73 10.09 -12.72
C ASN A 355 -10.37 8.89 -11.85
N LEU A 356 -11.14 7.81 -11.94
CA LEU A 356 -11.02 6.64 -11.08
C LEU A 356 -11.00 5.37 -11.92
N LYS A 357 -9.96 4.54 -11.75
CA LYS A 357 -9.85 3.26 -12.44
C LYS A 357 -9.39 2.16 -11.48
N LYS A 358 -10.19 1.11 -11.33
CA LYS A 358 -9.80 -0.08 -10.58
C LYS A 358 -8.59 -0.73 -11.24
N ALA A 359 -7.65 -1.22 -10.45
CA ALA A 359 -6.46 -1.87 -10.97
C ALA A 359 -6.73 -3.28 -11.53
N HIS A 360 -7.85 -3.89 -11.14
CA HIS A 360 -8.30 -5.18 -11.64
C HIS A 360 -9.83 -5.19 -11.78
N ASP A 361 -10.35 -5.79 -12.87
CA ASP A 361 -11.77 -5.75 -13.18
C ASP A 361 -12.63 -6.52 -12.17
N GLU A 362 -12.08 -7.58 -11.58
CA GLU A 362 -12.76 -8.36 -10.56
C GLU A 362 -12.81 -7.70 -9.17
N MET A 363 -12.19 -6.56 -8.95
CA MET A 363 -12.37 -5.78 -7.73
C MET A 363 -13.81 -5.30 -7.61
N LYS A 364 -14.50 -5.68 -6.54
CA LYS A 364 -15.93 -5.41 -6.35
C LYS A 364 -16.22 -4.12 -5.58
N LEU A 365 -15.17 -3.44 -5.06
CA LEU A 365 -15.35 -2.16 -4.38
C LEU A 365 -15.87 -1.09 -5.35
N ASP A 366 -16.60 -0.11 -4.80
CA ASP A 366 -16.90 1.14 -5.49
C ASP A 366 -15.62 1.97 -5.66
N PRO A 367 -15.21 2.35 -6.88
CA PRO A 367 -13.96 3.09 -7.10
C PRO A 367 -13.94 4.47 -6.41
N GLY A 368 -15.08 5.11 -6.23
CA GLY A 368 -15.19 6.40 -5.54
C GLY A 368 -15.23 6.33 -4.01
N LYS A 369 -15.19 5.13 -3.45
CA LYS A 369 -15.35 4.88 -2.01
C LYS A 369 -14.40 5.71 -1.16
N PHE A 370 -13.08 5.67 -1.43
CA PHE A 370 -12.07 6.34 -0.61
C PHE A 370 -12.06 7.86 -0.81
N VAL A 371 -12.53 8.33 -1.96
CA VAL A 371 -12.65 9.75 -2.25
C VAL A 371 -13.88 10.34 -1.56
N ARG A 372 -15.02 9.66 -1.61
CA ARG A 372 -16.27 10.13 -1.05
C ARG A 372 -16.34 9.89 0.45
N TRP A 373 -16.29 8.63 0.86
CA TRP A 373 -16.23 8.20 2.25
C TRP A 373 -16.12 6.67 2.37
N SER A 374 -15.32 6.21 3.29
CA SER A 374 -15.10 4.80 3.58
C SER A 374 -15.47 4.49 5.04
N ALA A 375 -16.28 3.45 5.24
CA ALA A 375 -16.57 2.95 6.58
C ALA A 375 -15.32 2.44 7.29
N LYS A 376 -14.32 1.99 6.52
CA LYS A 376 -13.08 1.39 7.01
C LYS A 376 -11.87 2.20 6.60
N ASP A 377 -10.78 1.98 7.31
CA ASP A 377 -9.47 2.55 7.03
C ASP A 377 -8.97 2.21 5.62
N PHE A 378 -8.14 3.09 5.09
CA PHE A 378 -7.56 2.95 3.77
C PHE A 378 -6.23 3.71 3.68
N PHE A 379 -5.43 3.34 2.70
CA PHE A 379 -4.22 4.04 2.31
C PHE A 379 -4.47 4.86 1.04
N TYR A 380 -3.71 5.92 0.88
CA TYR A 380 -3.66 6.71 -0.34
C TYR A 380 -2.21 6.98 -0.74
N VAL A 381 -1.98 7.05 -2.03
CA VAL A 381 -0.66 7.23 -2.64
C VAL A 381 -0.63 8.57 -3.34
N MET A 382 0.40 9.35 -3.08
CA MET A 382 0.63 10.66 -3.68
C MET A 382 1.93 10.68 -4.46
N VAL A 383 2.03 11.45 -5.53
CA VAL A 383 3.33 11.80 -6.10
C VAL A 383 4.09 12.64 -5.09
N ARG A 384 5.36 12.30 -4.87
CA ARG A 384 6.25 13.03 -3.97
C ARG A 384 6.61 14.37 -4.59
N ASP A 385 6.50 15.43 -3.83
CA ASP A 385 7.02 16.74 -4.21
C ASP A 385 8.37 16.98 -3.52
N PRO A 386 9.48 16.90 -4.25
CA PRO A 386 10.79 17.13 -3.68
C PRO A 386 11.12 18.61 -3.49
N ILE A 387 10.30 19.51 -4.06
CA ILE A 387 10.55 20.95 -3.94
C ILE A 387 10.31 21.38 -2.49
N PRO A 388 11.28 22.02 -1.83
CA PRO A 388 11.08 22.50 -0.47
C PRO A 388 9.89 23.45 -0.38
N SER A 389 8.98 23.20 0.58
CA SER A 389 7.93 24.14 0.91
C SER A 389 8.54 25.26 1.76
N ASP A 390 8.54 26.47 1.25
CA ASP A 390 9.10 27.62 1.96
C ASP A 390 8.09 28.75 2.01
N PRO A 391 7.61 29.12 3.22
CA PRO A 391 6.69 30.25 3.39
C PRO A 391 7.33 31.61 3.09
N SER A 392 8.66 31.71 3.03
CA SER A 392 9.37 32.96 2.72
C SER A 392 9.37 33.33 1.23
N GLY A 393 8.83 32.45 0.38
CA GLY A 393 8.70 32.70 -1.07
C GLY A 393 9.99 32.49 -1.86
N VAL A 394 10.95 31.74 -1.35
CA VAL A 394 12.16 31.32 -2.08
C VAL A 394 11.74 30.48 -3.28
N ARG A 395 12.28 30.80 -4.44
CA ARG A 395 12.14 29.96 -5.63
C ARG A 395 13.29 28.93 -5.63
N TRP A 396 12.94 27.69 -5.37
CA TRP A 396 13.87 26.58 -5.39
C TRP A 396 14.04 26.00 -6.79
N THR A 397 15.26 25.68 -7.18
CA THR A 397 15.63 25.02 -8.44
C THR A 397 16.49 23.80 -8.14
N PRO A 398 16.32 22.66 -8.85
CA PRO A 398 17.20 21.51 -8.69
C PRO A 398 18.67 21.90 -8.97
N ASP A 399 19.57 21.51 -8.09
CA ASP A 399 21.00 21.73 -8.28
C ASP A 399 21.56 20.68 -9.25
N GLU A 400 21.99 21.11 -10.43
CA GLU A 400 22.50 20.24 -11.50
C GLU A 400 23.91 19.70 -11.20
N GLY A 401 24.68 20.39 -10.36
CA GLY A 401 26.09 20.05 -10.07
C GLY A 401 26.27 19.01 -8.98
N LEU A 402 25.30 18.91 -8.07
CA LEU A 402 25.40 18.08 -6.87
C LEU A 402 24.32 16.98 -6.80
N GLN A 403 23.63 16.71 -7.91
CA GLN A 403 22.54 15.74 -7.94
C GLN A 403 23.02 14.31 -7.68
N PRO A 404 22.42 13.58 -6.73
CA PRO A 404 22.63 12.14 -6.63
C PRO A 404 22.03 11.42 -7.85
N ALA A 405 22.53 10.27 -8.19
CA ALA A 405 21.90 9.41 -9.18
C ALA A 405 20.70 8.64 -8.54
N PRO A 406 19.56 8.48 -9.25
CA PRO A 406 19.28 8.99 -10.58
C PRO A 406 18.96 10.50 -10.58
N GLN A 407 19.47 11.22 -11.56
CA GLN A 407 19.38 12.69 -11.66
C GLN A 407 17.96 13.25 -11.78
N TRP A 408 16.99 12.45 -12.27
CA TRP A 408 15.58 12.86 -12.35
C TRP A 408 14.89 12.94 -10.99
N LEU A 409 15.54 12.50 -9.92
CA LEU A 409 15.06 12.51 -8.55
C LEU A 409 15.90 13.48 -7.71
N PRO A 410 15.71 14.81 -7.81
CA PRO A 410 16.53 15.77 -7.13
C PRO A 410 16.44 15.63 -5.62
N GLY A 411 17.60 15.63 -4.95
CA GLY A 411 17.71 15.65 -3.49
C GLY A 411 18.31 16.95 -2.97
N ILE A 412 18.80 17.81 -3.88
CA ILE A 412 19.43 19.08 -3.56
C ILE A 412 18.82 20.18 -4.42
N HIS A 413 18.48 21.30 -3.79
CA HIS A 413 17.90 22.46 -4.46
C HIS A 413 18.64 23.73 -4.04
N GLY A 414 19.00 24.55 -5.00
CA GLY A 414 19.50 25.91 -4.78
C GLY A 414 18.33 26.92 -4.77
N GLY A 415 18.48 27.96 -3.98
CA GLY A 415 17.51 29.06 -3.93
C GLY A 415 18.13 30.38 -3.50
N VAL A 416 17.45 31.48 -3.75
CA VAL A 416 17.87 32.80 -3.33
C VAL A 416 16.78 33.46 -2.50
N LEU A 417 17.14 33.85 -1.29
CA LEU A 417 16.30 34.64 -0.40
C LEU A 417 16.72 36.13 -0.45
N LYS A 418 15.76 37.00 -0.71
CA LYS A 418 16.00 38.45 -0.62
C LYS A 418 15.55 38.97 0.74
N VAL A 419 16.49 39.54 1.48
CA VAL A 419 16.25 40.16 2.80
C VAL A 419 16.64 41.65 2.70
N GLY A 420 15.67 42.52 2.45
CA GLY A 420 15.93 43.91 2.13
C GLY A 420 16.75 44.06 0.83
N ASN A 421 17.97 44.60 0.93
CA ASN A 421 18.90 44.75 -0.18
C ASN A 421 19.93 43.60 -0.27
N LEU A 422 19.85 42.63 0.59
CA LEU A 422 20.75 41.46 0.61
C LEU A 422 20.14 40.30 -0.13
N GLU A 423 20.96 39.60 -0.92
CA GLU A 423 20.65 38.31 -1.50
C GLU A 423 21.44 37.24 -0.75
N VAL A 424 20.74 36.22 -0.24
CA VAL A 424 21.32 35.08 0.47
C VAL A 424 21.10 33.84 -0.37
N GLU A 425 22.18 33.20 -0.79
CA GLU A 425 22.11 31.89 -1.45
C GLU A 425 21.81 30.81 -0.39
N LEU A 426 20.86 29.96 -0.72
CA LEU A 426 20.41 28.86 0.13
C LEU A 426 20.56 27.53 -0.61
N VAL A 427 20.90 26.47 0.13
CA VAL A 427 20.89 25.10 -0.38
C VAL A 427 19.98 24.27 0.53
N SER A 428 18.99 23.61 -0.07
CA SER A 428 18.09 22.70 0.62
C SER A 428 18.46 21.27 0.27
N PHE A 429 18.45 20.40 1.27
CA PHE A 429 18.71 18.97 1.15
C PHE A 429 17.47 18.19 1.53
N GLU A 430 17.06 17.23 0.71
CA GLU A 430 16.00 16.27 1.02
C GLU A 430 16.58 15.13 1.88
N PRO A 431 16.28 15.02 3.19
CA PRO A 431 16.93 14.07 4.09
C PRO A 431 16.78 12.61 3.65
N GLY A 432 15.67 12.27 3.00
CA GLY A 432 15.42 10.92 2.48
C GLY A 432 16.26 10.55 1.25
N ARG A 433 17.04 11.47 0.70
CA ARG A 433 17.82 11.30 -0.56
C ARG A 433 19.28 11.68 -0.45
N VAL A 434 19.67 12.32 0.67
CA VAL A 434 21.03 12.85 0.87
C VAL A 434 21.55 12.42 2.23
N ASP A 435 22.68 11.75 2.23
CA ASP A 435 23.42 11.42 3.45
C ASP A 435 24.50 12.44 3.72
N PHE A 436 24.56 12.95 4.96
CA PHE A 436 25.64 13.81 5.40
C PHE A 436 26.77 13.00 6.02
N ARG A 437 27.98 13.20 5.55
CA ARG A 437 29.18 12.58 6.13
C ARG A 437 30.20 13.64 6.49
N LEU A 438 30.62 13.66 7.76
CA LEU A 438 31.74 14.47 8.21
C LEU A 438 33.05 13.72 7.98
N ARG A 439 33.99 14.38 7.34
CA ARG A 439 35.39 13.89 7.23
C ARG A 439 36.34 14.86 7.88
N ALA A 440 37.30 14.35 8.66
CA ALA A 440 38.38 15.15 9.17
C ALA A 440 39.28 15.57 8.02
N GLY A 441 39.79 16.81 8.06
CA GLY A 441 40.79 17.27 7.10
C GLY A 441 42.08 16.45 7.22
N SER A 442 42.76 16.24 6.10
CA SER A 442 44.00 15.46 6.04
C SER A 442 45.22 16.24 6.47
N ILE A 443 45.15 17.55 6.56
CA ILE A 443 46.28 18.43 6.90
C ILE A 443 45.83 19.40 7.99
N TRP A 444 46.54 19.37 9.12
CA TRP A 444 46.41 20.37 10.17
C TRP A 444 47.41 21.49 9.86
N ILE A 445 46.90 22.66 9.48
CA ILE A 445 47.69 23.87 9.34
C ILE A 445 47.14 24.87 10.34
N ASN A 446 47.99 25.60 11.04
CA ASN A 446 47.60 26.62 12.02
C ASN A 446 46.83 27.81 11.40
N ASP A 447 46.44 27.68 10.16
CA ASP A 447 45.70 28.69 9.41
C ASP A 447 44.33 28.11 9.02
N TRP A 448 43.27 28.59 9.63
CA TRP A 448 41.89 28.18 9.40
C TRP A 448 41.41 28.36 7.95
N HIS A 449 42.12 29.14 7.16
CA HIS A 449 41.78 29.38 5.76
C HIS A 449 42.24 28.27 4.81
N MET A 450 42.96 27.28 5.31
CA MET A 450 43.60 26.23 4.50
C MET A 450 43.09 24.81 4.83
N LEU A 451 41.82 24.66 5.29
CA LEU A 451 41.18 23.36 5.39
C LEU A 451 40.98 22.78 3.98
N ARG A 452 41.81 21.84 3.60
CA ARG A 452 41.62 21.04 2.42
C ARG A 452 41.02 19.72 2.81
N SER A 453 39.84 19.39 2.19
CA SER A 453 39.16 18.11 2.31
C SER A 453 39.92 16.99 1.59
#